data_d7fd3d882251c1b257d1bab7c3acbef0
#
_entry.id   d7fd3d882251c1b257d1bab7c3acbef0
#
_cell.length_a   1.000
_cell.length_b   1.000
_cell.length_c   1.000
_cell.angle_alpha   90.00
_cell.angle_beta   90.00
_cell.angle_gamma   90.00
#
_symmetry.space_group_name_H-M   'P 1'
#
loop_
_entity.id
_entity.type
_entity.pdbx_description
1 polymer ?
#
loop_
_entity_poly.entity_id
_entity_poly.type
_entity_poly.pdbx_seq_one_letter_code
_entity_poly.pdbx_strand_id
1 'polypeptide(L)'
;MPATFGQVVIGPPGSGKSTYCNGLQQFYNAIGRSCCIINLDPANDRLPYSTLNSLDIRDYLTIEEIMEEKNLGPNGGLIYLFESMEESLDIFYLKIQEILTENENTYLIFDCPGQVELFTSNGTLFKIFQKLSKKFDLRLCVVNLIDSIYITSPSKYISVLLLSLRSMLMMDLPQVNVISKIDMLSNYGNKDELLPFRLDYYTEVQQLDYLQPLIEIESENIGYKYTAKKLSKLTAHLSEIIEDFNLVTFEVLCIDDKNSMVSLQTLIDKANGYIFGVSEIGGDTIWSELTRQGIMNELNMVDIQERWIDNKDEYDKEEEKKRLEAIKQKELLDKEVNIQENNTDGNEDDEWGRIMKDWENATGKVASANK
;
A
#
# COMPACT_ATOMS: atom_id res chain seq x y z
N MET A 1 -23.34 6.72 -13.82
CA MET A 1 -21.96 7.09 -13.46
C MET A 1 -21.07 5.96 -13.92
N PRO A 2 -19.85 6.20 -14.36
CA PRO A 2 -18.91 5.10 -14.61
C PRO A 2 -18.68 4.34 -13.31
N ALA A 3 -18.28 3.05 -13.40
CA ALA A 3 -17.98 2.25 -12.22
C ALA A 3 -16.79 2.87 -11.47
N THR A 4 -16.91 3.05 -10.17
CA THR A 4 -15.84 3.57 -9.30
C THR A 4 -15.08 2.41 -8.69
N PHE A 5 -13.76 2.52 -8.61
CA PHE A 5 -12.89 1.46 -8.12
C PHE A 5 -12.21 1.86 -6.81
N GLY A 6 -11.87 0.87 -6.02
CA GLY A 6 -11.18 1.14 -4.76
C GLY A 6 -10.63 -0.09 -4.07
N GLN A 7 -9.92 0.16 -2.97
CA GLN A 7 -9.34 -0.83 -2.08
C GLN A 7 -9.81 -0.63 -0.65
N VAL A 8 -10.03 -1.73 0.06
CA VAL A 8 -10.31 -1.75 1.50
C VAL A 8 -9.10 -2.38 2.18
N VAL A 9 -8.34 -1.57 2.91
CA VAL A 9 -7.11 -2.02 3.56
C VAL A 9 -7.41 -2.47 4.98
N ILE A 10 -7.25 -3.76 5.22
CA ILE A 10 -7.47 -4.40 6.53
C ILE A 10 -6.20 -5.09 7.02
N GLY A 11 -6.20 -5.55 8.24
CA GLY A 11 -5.09 -6.32 8.82
C GLY A 11 -4.89 -6.02 10.31
N PRO A 12 -4.17 -6.87 11.03
CA PRO A 12 -3.92 -6.69 12.46
C PRO A 12 -3.18 -5.39 12.77
N PRO A 13 -3.18 -4.96 14.05
CA PRO A 13 -2.41 -3.79 14.46
C PRO A 13 -0.93 -3.98 14.13
N GLY A 14 -0.28 -2.91 13.67
CA GLY A 14 1.13 -2.94 13.32
C GLY A 14 1.46 -3.56 11.96
N SER A 15 0.50 -4.06 11.18
CA SER A 15 0.76 -4.66 9.86
C SER A 15 1.18 -3.67 8.76
N GLY A 16 1.17 -2.36 9.04
CA GLY A 16 1.62 -1.34 8.10
C GLY A 16 0.53 -0.76 7.19
N LYS A 17 -0.76 -0.84 7.55
CA LYS A 17 -1.90 -0.35 6.74
C LYS A 17 -1.76 1.10 6.30
N SER A 18 -1.63 2.02 7.25
CA SER A 18 -1.54 3.46 6.94
C SER A 18 -0.26 3.80 6.19
N THR A 19 0.85 3.06 6.44
CA THR A 19 2.08 3.20 5.67
C THR A 19 1.89 2.74 4.23
N TYR A 20 1.17 1.63 4.03
CA TYR A 20 0.79 1.16 2.70
C TYR A 20 -0.09 2.18 1.96
N CYS A 21 -1.11 2.73 2.63
CA CYS A 21 -1.98 3.77 2.05
C CYS A 21 -1.17 4.99 1.60
N ASN A 22 -0.20 5.42 2.41
CA ASN A 22 0.72 6.51 2.05
C ASN A 22 1.61 6.16 0.84
N GLY A 23 2.25 4.98 0.87
CA GLY A 23 3.06 4.51 -0.25
C GLY A 23 2.25 4.40 -1.55
N LEU A 24 1.02 3.91 -1.46
CA LEU A 24 0.11 3.81 -2.59
C LEU A 24 -0.32 5.20 -3.11
N GLN A 25 -0.58 6.17 -2.24
CA GLN A 25 -0.88 7.55 -2.65
C GLN A 25 0.31 8.17 -3.41
N GLN A 26 1.53 7.98 -2.93
CA GLN A 26 2.74 8.44 -3.61
C GLN A 26 2.92 7.75 -4.97
N PHE A 27 2.69 6.44 -5.01
CA PHE A 27 2.77 5.66 -6.24
C PHE A 27 1.73 6.13 -7.28
N TYR A 28 0.47 6.31 -6.87
CA TYR A 28 -0.58 6.80 -7.77
C TYR A 28 -0.32 8.22 -8.26
N ASN A 29 0.16 9.10 -7.39
CA ASN A 29 0.57 10.45 -7.80
C ASN A 29 1.71 10.42 -8.84
N ALA A 30 2.66 9.49 -8.69
CA ALA A 30 3.77 9.33 -9.63
C ALA A 30 3.32 8.84 -11.03
N ILE A 31 2.29 8.00 -11.10
CA ILE A 31 1.73 7.51 -12.38
C ILE A 31 0.60 8.40 -12.93
N GLY A 32 0.22 9.46 -12.21
CA GLY A 32 -0.84 10.39 -12.61
C GLY A 32 -2.27 9.87 -12.37
N ARG A 33 -2.44 8.84 -11.53
CA ARG A 33 -3.76 8.31 -11.14
C ARG A 33 -4.31 9.11 -9.96
N SER A 34 -5.48 9.71 -10.11
CA SER A 34 -6.17 10.37 -9.01
C SER A 34 -6.61 9.36 -7.95
N CYS A 35 -6.30 9.60 -6.68
CA CYS A 35 -6.75 8.79 -5.57
C CYS A 35 -7.16 9.64 -4.37
N CYS A 36 -8.09 9.09 -3.58
CA CYS A 36 -8.53 9.66 -2.33
C CYS A 36 -8.45 8.62 -1.22
N ILE A 37 -7.78 8.95 -0.12
CA ILE A 37 -7.73 8.09 1.07
C ILE A 37 -8.87 8.47 2.00
N ILE A 38 -9.61 7.47 2.45
CA ILE A 38 -10.69 7.58 3.42
C ILE A 38 -10.22 6.93 4.71
N ASN A 39 -9.92 7.75 5.72
CA ASN A 39 -9.51 7.25 7.02
C ASN A 39 -10.74 6.79 7.81
N LEU A 40 -10.78 5.49 8.12
CA LEU A 40 -11.79 4.88 8.98
C LEU A 40 -11.22 4.49 10.36
N ASP A 41 -9.94 4.75 10.63
CA ASP A 41 -9.31 4.47 11.92
C ASP A 41 -9.36 5.71 12.83
N PRO A 42 -10.26 5.76 13.82
CA PRO A 42 -10.37 6.88 14.72
C PRO A 42 -9.23 6.94 15.76
N ALA A 43 -8.48 5.84 15.94
CA ALA A 43 -7.41 5.74 16.92
C ALA A 43 -6.03 6.18 16.38
N ASN A 44 -5.93 6.56 15.11
CA ASN A 44 -4.66 6.97 14.49
C ASN A 44 -4.44 8.48 14.63
N ASP A 45 -3.71 8.92 15.65
CA ASP A 45 -3.43 10.34 15.90
C ASP A 45 -2.61 11.03 14.81
N ARG A 46 -1.73 10.28 14.14
CA ARG A 46 -0.80 10.82 13.13
C ARG A 46 -0.94 10.04 11.83
N LEU A 47 -1.64 10.63 10.88
CA LEU A 47 -1.76 10.07 9.54
C LEU A 47 -0.46 10.33 8.76
N PRO A 48 0.15 9.31 8.15
CA PRO A 48 1.35 9.48 7.34
C PRO A 48 1.07 10.06 5.95
N TYR A 49 -0.17 10.01 5.48
CA TYR A 49 -0.60 10.46 4.16
C TYR A 49 -1.24 11.85 4.18
N SER A 50 -1.32 12.49 3.00
CA SER A 50 -1.96 13.79 2.86
C SER A 50 -3.48 13.68 3.01
N THR A 51 -4.03 14.55 3.86
CA THR A 51 -5.47 14.68 4.09
C THR A 51 -6.14 15.70 3.18
N LEU A 52 -5.42 16.32 2.25
CA LEU A 52 -6.01 17.18 1.23
C LEU A 52 -6.93 16.35 0.34
N ASN A 53 -8.20 16.69 0.30
CA ASN A 53 -9.27 15.96 -0.40
C ASN A 53 -9.50 14.52 0.13
N SER A 54 -9.21 14.27 1.42
CA SER A 54 -9.50 13.00 2.09
C SER A 54 -10.70 13.15 3.02
N LEU A 55 -11.34 12.02 3.32
CA LEU A 55 -12.38 11.94 4.33
C LEU A 55 -11.81 11.28 5.57
N ASP A 56 -11.99 11.92 6.72
CA ASP A 56 -11.54 11.40 8.01
C ASP A 56 -12.73 11.18 8.94
N ILE A 57 -12.84 9.97 9.48
CA ILE A 57 -13.94 9.64 10.41
C ILE A 57 -13.86 10.47 11.70
N ARG A 58 -12.67 10.92 12.10
CA ARG A 58 -12.44 11.74 13.31
C ARG A 58 -13.07 13.12 13.24
N ASP A 59 -13.36 13.62 12.03
CA ASP A 59 -14.04 14.90 11.85
C ASP A 59 -15.53 14.83 12.24
N TYR A 60 -16.07 13.60 12.40
CA TYR A 60 -17.47 13.34 12.68
C TYR A 60 -17.72 12.78 14.07
N LEU A 61 -16.88 11.85 14.51
CA LEU A 61 -17.01 11.15 15.78
C LEU A 61 -15.62 10.82 16.31
N THR A 62 -15.36 11.23 17.56
CA THR A 62 -14.15 10.85 18.29
C THR A 62 -14.42 9.61 19.14
N ILE A 63 -13.44 8.74 19.26
CA ILE A 63 -13.57 7.52 20.06
C ILE A 63 -13.71 7.86 21.55
N GLU A 64 -13.07 8.95 21.99
CA GLU A 64 -13.12 9.45 23.36
C GLU A 64 -14.52 9.84 23.78
N GLU A 65 -15.25 10.59 22.93
CA GLU A 65 -16.64 10.98 23.19
C GLU A 65 -17.55 9.77 23.34
N ILE A 66 -17.38 8.76 22.47
CA ILE A 66 -18.17 7.52 22.57
C ILE A 66 -17.83 6.73 23.82
N MET A 67 -16.56 6.63 24.19
CA MET A 67 -16.13 5.92 25.40
C MET A 67 -16.69 6.56 26.65
N GLU A 68 -16.71 7.89 26.75
CA GLU A 68 -17.26 8.63 27.88
C GLU A 68 -18.78 8.52 27.94
N GLU A 69 -19.46 8.74 26.80
CA GLU A 69 -20.93 8.74 26.76
C GLU A 69 -21.54 7.36 27.07
N LYS A 70 -20.92 6.30 26.50
CA LYS A 70 -21.43 4.92 26.63
C LYS A 70 -20.72 4.11 27.71
N ASN A 71 -19.72 4.67 28.38
CA ASN A 71 -18.90 3.99 29.39
C ASN A 71 -18.29 2.67 28.84
N LEU A 72 -17.73 2.74 27.64
CA LEU A 72 -17.13 1.61 26.91
C LEU A 72 -15.60 1.69 26.94
N GLY A 73 -14.93 0.54 26.84
CA GLY A 73 -13.49 0.49 26.56
C GLY A 73 -13.20 0.76 25.07
N PRO A 74 -11.91 0.95 24.68
CA PRO A 74 -11.52 1.32 23.32
C PRO A 74 -12.08 0.39 22.24
N ASN A 75 -12.02 -0.92 22.46
CA ASN A 75 -12.51 -1.91 21.49
C ASN A 75 -14.05 -1.87 21.36
N GLY A 76 -14.75 -1.73 22.51
CA GLY A 76 -16.21 -1.59 22.52
C GLY A 76 -16.66 -0.28 21.90
N GLY A 77 -15.94 0.83 22.17
CA GLY A 77 -16.19 2.14 21.57
C GLY A 77 -16.07 2.11 20.05
N LEU A 78 -15.06 1.42 19.53
CA LEU A 78 -14.85 1.29 18.09
C LEU A 78 -15.97 0.46 17.41
N ILE A 79 -16.36 -0.65 18.01
CA ILE A 79 -17.48 -1.46 17.46
C ILE A 79 -18.76 -0.63 17.46
N TYR A 80 -19.06 0.08 18.55
CA TYR A 80 -20.22 0.95 18.64
C TYR A 80 -20.19 2.09 17.61
N LEU A 81 -19.01 2.68 17.35
CA LEU A 81 -18.84 3.70 16.32
C LEU A 81 -19.25 3.19 14.93
N PHE A 82 -18.77 1.99 14.54
CA PHE A 82 -19.14 1.41 13.24
C PHE A 82 -20.61 1.00 13.18
N GLU A 83 -21.21 0.52 14.26
CA GLU A 83 -22.64 0.21 14.33
C GLU A 83 -23.48 1.49 14.16
N SER A 84 -23.12 2.57 14.86
CA SER A 84 -23.75 3.88 14.70
C SER A 84 -23.56 4.46 13.29
N MET A 85 -22.38 4.27 12.70
CA MET A 85 -22.10 4.66 11.32
C MET A 85 -22.94 3.87 10.32
N GLU A 86 -23.15 2.56 10.54
CA GLU A 86 -24.02 1.72 9.69
C GLU A 86 -25.47 2.23 9.67
N GLU A 87 -25.96 2.73 10.82
CA GLU A 87 -27.30 3.30 10.95
C GLU A 87 -27.42 4.69 10.31
N SER A 88 -26.34 5.49 10.32
CA SER A 88 -26.32 6.90 9.91
C SER A 88 -25.37 7.16 8.75
N LEU A 89 -25.46 6.36 7.68
CA LEU A 89 -24.56 6.46 6.51
C LEU A 89 -24.79 7.71 5.64
N ASP A 90 -25.86 8.47 5.84
CA ASP A 90 -26.23 9.56 4.92
C ASP A 90 -25.16 10.66 4.84
N ILE A 91 -24.54 11.02 5.95
CA ILE A 91 -23.45 12.03 5.98
C ILE A 91 -22.22 11.49 5.22
N PHE A 92 -21.90 10.24 5.44
CA PHE A 92 -20.76 9.59 4.77
C PHE A 92 -21.01 9.48 3.26
N TYR A 93 -22.24 9.19 2.86
CA TYR A 93 -22.63 9.18 1.45
C TYR A 93 -22.48 10.54 0.77
N LEU A 94 -22.90 11.62 1.44
CA LEU A 94 -22.77 12.97 0.88
C LEU A 94 -21.31 13.32 0.61
N LYS A 95 -20.42 12.97 1.56
CA LYS A 95 -18.99 13.24 1.41
C LYS A 95 -18.34 12.44 0.28
N ILE A 96 -18.64 11.15 0.17
CA ILE A 96 -18.14 10.34 -0.95
C ILE A 96 -18.68 10.89 -2.28
N GLN A 97 -19.93 11.31 -2.30
CA GLN A 97 -20.52 11.91 -3.50
C GLN A 97 -19.84 13.23 -3.89
N GLU A 98 -19.47 14.09 -2.93
CA GLU A 98 -18.71 15.31 -3.18
C GLU A 98 -17.36 14.95 -3.83
N ILE A 99 -16.60 14.02 -3.26
CA ILE A 99 -15.31 13.56 -3.79
C ILE A 99 -15.44 13.03 -5.23
N LEU A 100 -16.46 12.23 -5.50
CA LEU A 100 -16.68 11.64 -6.82
C LEU A 100 -17.20 12.65 -7.84
N THR A 101 -17.88 13.73 -7.41
CA THR A 101 -18.32 14.81 -8.31
C THR A 101 -17.20 15.76 -8.67
N GLU A 102 -16.24 15.98 -7.79
CA GLU A 102 -15.04 16.78 -8.09
C GLU A 102 -14.13 16.09 -9.12
N ASN A 103 -14.02 14.76 -9.06
CA ASN A 103 -13.21 13.98 -9.98
C ASN A 103 -13.81 12.57 -10.17
N GLU A 104 -14.49 12.37 -11.31
CA GLU A 104 -15.21 11.12 -11.62
C GLU A 104 -14.34 9.85 -11.66
N ASN A 105 -13.03 10.00 -11.90
CA ASN A 105 -12.10 8.89 -12.03
C ASN A 105 -11.25 8.68 -10.76
N THR A 106 -11.67 9.19 -9.60
CA THR A 106 -10.92 9.03 -8.35
C THR A 106 -10.98 7.59 -7.85
N TYR A 107 -9.80 7.02 -7.59
CA TYR A 107 -9.66 5.72 -6.95
C TYR A 107 -9.77 5.86 -5.43
N LEU A 108 -10.63 5.08 -4.79
CA LEU A 108 -10.89 5.18 -3.36
C LEU A 108 -10.04 4.18 -2.57
N ILE A 109 -9.38 4.64 -1.51
CA ILE A 109 -8.57 3.82 -0.61
C ILE A 109 -9.14 3.97 0.80
N PHE A 110 -9.67 2.89 1.36
CA PHE A 110 -10.23 2.88 2.71
C PHE A 110 -9.19 2.33 3.69
N ASP A 111 -8.64 3.18 4.56
CA ASP A 111 -7.74 2.77 5.65
C ASP A 111 -8.56 2.39 6.86
N CYS A 112 -8.64 1.07 7.15
CA CYS A 112 -9.48 0.52 8.21
C CYS A 112 -8.70 0.35 9.51
N PRO A 113 -9.41 0.36 10.68
CA PRO A 113 -8.79 0.09 11.98
C PRO A 113 -8.11 -1.27 12.04
N GLY A 114 -7.12 -1.37 12.93
CA GLY A 114 -6.35 -2.60 13.11
C GLY A 114 -7.03 -3.68 13.95
N GLN A 115 -8.25 -3.46 14.42
CA GLN A 115 -8.96 -4.45 15.24
C GLN A 115 -9.50 -5.58 14.38
N VAL A 116 -8.98 -6.80 14.61
CA VAL A 116 -9.33 -8.00 13.83
C VAL A 116 -10.80 -8.38 13.95
N GLU A 117 -11.45 -8.04 15.03
CA GLU A 117 -12.87 -8.32 15.27
C GLU A 117 -13.77 -7.68 14.23
N LEU A 118 -13.40 -6.51 13.70
CA LEU A 118 -14.20 -5.76 12.73
C LEU A 118 -14.33 -6.47 11.38
N PHE A 119 -13.33 -7.23 10.99
CA PHE A 119 -13.33 -7.94 9.70
C PHE A 119 -13.38 -9.47 9.81
N THR A 120 -13.44 -9.99 11.05
CA THR A 120 -13.54 -11.44 11.28
C THR A 120 -14.81 -11.86 12.02
N SER A 121 -15.35 -11.05 12.92
CA SER A 121 -16.46 -11.43 13.80
C SER A 121 -17.64 -10.48 13.72
N ASN A 122 -17.39 -9.18 13.54
CA ASN A 122 -18.42 -8.15 13.42
C ASN A 122 -18.72 -7.90 11.94
N GLY A 123 -19.96 -8.16 11.52
CA GLY A 123 -20.40 -7.97 10.12
C GLY A 123 -20.70 -6.53 9.72
N THR A 124 -20.51 -5.55 10.62
CA THR A 124 -20.89 -4.15 10.37
C THR A 124 -20.06 -3.54 9.24
N LEU A 125 -18.76 -3.76 9.26
CA LEU A 125 -17.86 -3.25 8.22
C LEU A 125 -18.25 -3.79 6.82
N PHE A 126 -18.53 -5.08 6.72
CA PHE A 126 -19.05 -5.68 5.50
C PHE A 126 -20.34 -5.02 5.01
N LYS A 127 -21.31 -4.81 5.92
CA LYS A 127 -22.59 -4.18 5.57
C LYS A 127 -22.40 -2.74 5.06
N ILE A 128 -21.50 -1.98 5.69
CA ILE A 128 -21.15 -0.62 5.25
C ILE A 128 -20.63 -0.65 3.81
N PHE A 129 -19.63 -1.50 3.52
CA PHE A 129 -19.08 -1.59 2.17
C PHE A 129 -20.07 -2.15 1.16
N GLN A 130 -20.94 -3.08 1.54
CA GLN A 130 -21.99 -3.58 0.68
C GLN A 130 -23.02 -2.49 0.31
N LYS A 131 -23.41 -1.64 1.29
CA LYS A 131 -24.31 -0.50 1.06
C LYS A 131 -23.65 0.55 0.16
N LEU A 132 -22.36 0.85 0.38
CA LEU A 132 -21.55 1.78 -0.45
C LEU A 132 -21.43 1.27 -1.88
N SER A 133 -21.05 0.00 -2.06
CA SER A 133 -20.90 -0.61 -3.39
C SER A 133 -22.20 -0.57 -4.20
N LYS A 134 -23.34 -0.82 -3.55
CA LYS A 134 -24.65 -0.74 -4.21
C LYS A 134 -25.04 0.69 -4.59
N LYS A 135 -24.70 1.68 -3.76
CA LYS A 135 -25.11 3.07 -3.97
C LYS A 135 -24.29 3.77 -5.06
N PHE A 136 -22.99 3.53 -5.11
CA PHE A 136 -22.06 4.23 -5.98
C PHE A 136 -21.48 3.36 -7.12
N ASP A 137 -21.98 2.14 -7.31
CA ASP A 137 -21.37 1.14 -8.21
C ASP A 137 -19.87 0.97 -7.97
N LEU A 138 -19.48 0.85 -6.65
CA LEU A 138 -18.11 0.69 -6.25
C LEU A 138 -17.66 -0.76 -6.43
N ARG A 139 -16.56 -0.94 -7.13
CA ARG A 139 -15.85 -2.22 -7.26
C ARG A 139 -14.65 -2.20 -6.34
N LEU A 140 -14.79 -2.89 -5.22
CA LEU A 140 -13.80 -2.91 -4.16
C LEU A 140 -13.04 -4.23 -4.15
N CYS A 141 -11.73 -4.15 -3.85
CA CYS A 141 -10.88 -5.28 -3.51
C CYS A 141 -10.36 -5.09 -2.08
N VAL A 142 -10.43 -6.13 -1.27
CA VAL A 142 -9.86 -6.14 0.08
C VAL A 142 -8.38 -6.46 -0.01
N VAL A 143 -7.55 -5.63 0.63
CA VAL A 143 -6.10 -5.87 0.80
C VAL A 143 -5.85 -6.16 2.27
N ASN A 144 -5.62 -7.43 2.58
CA ASN A 144 -5.36 -7.89 3.95
C ASN A 144 -3.86 -7.95 4.19
N LEU A 145 -3.33 -6.97 4.95
CA LEU A 145 -1.91 -6.85 5.25
C LEU A 145 -1.54 -7.63 6.51
N ILE A 146 -0.54 -8.46 6.42
CA ILE A 146 0.01 -9.28 7.51
C ILE A 146 1.49 -9.00 7.64
N ASP A 147 1.96 -8.79 8.87
CA ASP A 147 3.39 -8.56 9.14
C ASP A 147 4.20 -9.84 8.90
N SER A 148 5.35 -9.73 8.24
CA SER A 148 6.26 -10.84 7.98
C SER A 148 6.75 -11.57 9.24
N ILE A 149 6.67 -10.96 10.42
CA ILE A 149 6.98 -11.61 11.70
C ILE A 149 6.13 -12.86 11.97
N TYR A 150 4.93 -12.94 11.40
CA TYR A 150 4.05 -14.09 11.62
C TYR A 150 4.51 -15.36 10.93
N ILE A 151 5.30 -15.26 9.85
CA ILE A 151 5.85 -16.44 9.16
C ILE A 151 7.07 -17.03 9.84
N THR A 152 7.68 -16.35 10.82
CA THR A 152 8.85 -16.83 11.54
C THR A 152 8.52 -17.92 12.59
N SER A 153 7.24 -18.07 12.97
CA SER A 153 6.78 -19.05 13.95
C SER A 153 5.63 -19.86 13.36
N PRO A 154 5.74 -21.20 13.32
CA PRO A 154 4.73 -22.08 12.75
C PRO A 154 3.33 -21.89 13.38
N SER A 155 3.24 -21.75 14.69
CA SER A 155 1.97 -21.54 15.39
C SER A 155 1.31 -20.21 15.01
N LYS A 156 2.10 -19.14 14.88
CA LYS A 156 1.60 -17.82 14.46
C LYS A 156 1.14 -17.86 13.02
N TYR A 157 1.89 -18.54 12.15
CA TYR A 157 1.56 -18.65 10.74
C TYR A 157 0.20 -19.34 10.54
N ILE A 158 -0.06 -20.49 11.16
CA ILE A 158 -1.37 -21.16 11.11
C ILE A 158 -2.50 -20.25 11.64
N SER A 159 -2.23 -19.50 12.71
CA SER A 159 -3.22 -18.57 13.26
C SER A 159 -3.58 -17.45 12.28
N VAL A 160 -2.59 -16.94 11.55
CA VAL A 160 -2.79 -15.91 10.53
C VAL A 160 -3.50 -16.47 9.31
N LEU A 161 -3.21 -17.70 8.89
CA LEU A 161 -3.95 -18.37 7.82
C LEU A 161 -5.44 -18.47 8.13
N LEU A 162 -5.78 -18.91 9.36
CA LEU A 162 -7.18 -18.96 9.83
C LEU A 162 -7.83 -17.59 9.85
N LEU A 163 -7.09 -16.57 10.30
CA LEU A 163 -7.57 -15.19 10.33
C LEU A 163 -7.88 -14.69 8.91
N SER A 164 -6.98 -14.95 7.97
CA SER A 164 -7.14 -14.57 6.56
C SER A 164 -8.30 -15.29 5.91
N LEU A 165 -8.41 -16.61 6.12
CA LEU A 165 -9.55 -17.39 5.64
C LEU A 165 -10.87 -16.85 6.20
N ARG A 166 -10.90 -16.56 7.50
CA ARG A 166 -12.10 -16.02 8.15
C ARG A 166 -12.49 -14.65 7.60
N SER A 167 -11.51 -13.76 7.36
CA SER A 167 -11.78 -12.45 6.77
C SER A 167 -12.31 -12.56 5.33
N MET A 168 -11.77 -13.49 4.52
CA MET A 168 -12.26 -13.75 3.16
C MET A 168 -13.72 -14.18 3.15
N LEU A 169 -14.07 -15.11 4.03
CA LEU A 169 -15.44 -15.60 4.15
C LEU A 169 -16.42 -14.57 4.71
N MET A 170 -15.92 -13.58 5.51
CA MET A 170 -16.76 -12.59 6.14
C MET A 170 -16.99 -11.36 5.27
N MET A 171 -15.95 -10.91 4.55
CA MET A 171 -16.02 -9.69 3.76
C MET A 171 -16.76 -9.87 2.43
N ASP A 172 -16.83 -11.09 1.90
CA ASP A 172 -17.53 -11.43 0.64
C ASP A 172 -17.17 -10.48 -0.53
N LEU A 173 -15.91 -10.07 -0.57
CA LEU A 173 -15.31 -9.23 -1.61
C LEU A 173 -14.06 -9.92 -2.15
N PRO A 174 -13.64 -9.64 -3.39
CA PRO A 174 -12.33 -10.06 -3.87
C PRO A 174 -11.26 -9.63 -2.86
N GLN A 175 -10.42 -10.56 -2.41
CA GLN A 175 -9.41 -10.30 -1.38
C GLN A 175 -8.04 -10.77 -1.83
N VAL A 176 -7.06 -9.90 -1.63
CA VAL A 176 -5.63 -10.21 -1.79
C VAL A 176 -4.98 -10.16 -0.40
N ASN A 177 -4.40 -11.29 0.02
CA ASN A 177 -3.63 -11.33 1.27
C ASN A 177 -2.17 -11.00 0.97
N VAL A 178 -1.56 -10.20 1.82
CA VAL A 178 -0.23 -9.64 1.58
C VAL A 178 0.65 -9.79 2.81
N ILE A 179 1.80 -10.41 2.65
CA ILE A 179 2.87 -10.41 3.65
C ILE A 179 3.65 -9.11 3.47
N SER A 180 3.43 -8.19 4.38
CA SER A 180 4.06 -6.87 4.40
C SER A 180 5.39 -6.88 5.16
N LYS A 181 6.22 -5.84 4.98
CA LYS A 181 7.47 -5.62 5.69
C LYS A 181 8.49 -6.75 5.52
N ILE A 182 8.58 -7.30 4.31
CA ILE A 182 9.54 -8.37 4.03
C ILE A 182 10.99 -7.90 4.24
N ASP A 183 11.24 -6.60 4.06
CA ASP A 183 12.51 -5.92 4.34
C ASP A 183 12.95 -6.03 5.79
N MET A 184 11.98 -6.13 6.72
CA MET A 184 12.24 -6.24 8.16
C MET A 184 12.49 -7.69 8.62
N LEU A 185 12.23 -8.66 7.76
CA LEU A 185 12.30 -10.08 8.13
C LEU A 185 13.68 -10.46 8.70
N SER A 186 14.75 -9.98 8.09
CA SER A 186 16.13 -10.20 8.55
C SER A 186 16.43 -9.69 9.96
N ASN A 187 15.59 -8.79 10.50
CA ASN A 187 15.77 -8.25 11.86
C ASN A 187 15.15 -9.15 12.95
N TYR A 188 14.34 -10.13 12.56
CA TYR A 188 13.62 -10.99 13.52
C TYR A 188 14.37 -12.24 13.94
N GLY A 189 15.54 -12.54 13.36
CA GLY A 189 16.37 -13.67 13.74
C GLY A 189 17.64 -13.84 12.90
N ASN A 190 18.40 -14.90 13.17
CA ASN A 190 19.58 -15.24 12.38
C ASN A 190 19.15 -15.74 10.99
N LYS A 191 19.85 -15.33 9.95
CA LYS A 191 19.54 -15.64 8.53
C LYS A 191 19.30 -17.15 8.28
N ASP A 192 20.13 -18.01 8.86
CA ASP A 192 20.10 -19.45 8.63
C ASP A 192 18.97 -20.19 9.40
N GLU A 193 18.36 -19.54 10.41
CA GLU A 193 17.34 -20.13 11.28
C GLU A 193 15.98 -19.41 11.15
N LEU A 194 15.92 -18.33 10.35
CA LEU A 194 14.78 -17.43 10.33
C LEU A 194 13.52 -18.08 9.76
N LEU A 195 13.65 -18.76 8.64
CA LEU A 195 12.58 -19.48 7.98
C LEU A 195 12.96 -20.95 7.78
N PRO A 196 12.22 -21.91 8.37
CA PRO A 196 12.41 -23.34 8.14
C PRO A 196 12.24 -23.78 6.70
N PHE A 197 11.44 -23.04 5.94
CA PHE A 197 11.13 -23.32 4.52
C PHE A 197 11.40 -22.10 3.66
N ARG A 198 11.43 -22.29 2.33
CA ARG A 198 11.53 -21.21 1.36
C ARG A 198 10.27 -20.35 1.38
N LEU A 199 10.37 -19.11 0.91
CA LEU A 199 9.28 -18.15 0.90
C LEU A 199 8.07 -18.65 0.11
N ASP A 200 8.29 -19.41 -0.98
CA ASP A 200 7.24 -20.01 -1.80
C ASP A 200 6.26 -20.85 -0.97
N TYR A 201 6.77 -21.59 0.01
CA TYR A 201 5.96 -22.40 0.91
C TYR A 201 4.93 -21.56 1.69
N TYR A 202 5.35 -20.36 2.13
CA TYR A 202 4.48 -19.46 2.90
C TYR A 202 3.52 -18.67 2.02
N THR A 203 3.85 -18.45 0.76
CA THR A 203 2.99 -17.70 -0.15
C THR A 203 1.94 -18.60 -0.82
N GLU A 204 2.29 -19.81 -1.20
CA GLU A 204 1.38 -20.75 -1.85
C GLU A 204 0.44 -21.49 -0.87
N VAL A 205 0.78 -21.55 0.42
CA VAL A 205 -0.01 -22.16 1.49
C VAL A 205 -0.38 -23.63 1.16
N GLN A 206 0.61 -24.41 0.79
CA GLN A 206 0.43 -25.83 0.45
C GLN A 206 1.23 -26.72 1.40
N GLN A 207 0.75 -27.95 1.61
CA GLN A 207 1.43 -28.97 2.40
C GLN A 207 1.75 -28.56 3.85
N LEU A 208 0.77 -27.96 4.52
CA LEU A 208 0.91 -27.43 5.90
C LEU A 208 1.28 -28.51 6.92
N ASP A 209 1.14 -29.78 6.58
CA ASP A 209 1.56 -30.92 7.42
C ASP A 209 3.04 -30.87 7.80
N TYR A 210 3.90 -30.30 6.97
CA TYR A 210 5.33 -30.12 7.29
C TYR A 210 5.57 -29.19 8.48
N LEU A 211 4.60 -28.37 8.88
CA LEU A 211 4.70 -27.52 10.06
C LEU A 211 4.48 -28.29 11.38
N GLN A 212 3.83 -29.45 11.37
CA GLN A 212 3.46 -30.19 12.57
C GLN A 212 4.67 -30.51 13.48
N PRO A 213 5.79 -31.05 12.98
CA PRO A 213 6.96 -31.31 13.82
C PRO A 213 7.54 -30.06 14.45
N LEU A 214 7.52 -28.94 13.72
CA LEU A 214 8.02 -27.64 14.20
C LEU A 214 7.14 -27.08 15.31
N ILE A 215 5.81 -27.25 15.20
CA ILE A 215 4.84 -26.84 16.22
C ILE A 215 5.03 -27.67 17.50
N GLU A 216 5.32 -28.96 17.40
CA GLU A 216 5.63 -29.80 18.56
C GLU A 216 6.89 -29.31 19.30
N ILE A 217 7.96 -29.03 18.56
CA ILE A 217 9.22 -28.48 19.10
C ILE A 217 8.97 -27.11 19.75
N GLU A 218 8.24 -26.22 19.08
CA GLU A 218 7.89 -24.89 19.61
C GLU A 218 7.10 -25.02 20.92
N SER A 219 6.10 -25.91 20.96
CA SER A 219 5.27 -26.14 22.14
C SER A 219 6.05 -26.74 23.31
N GLU A 220 7.01 -27.63 23.06
CA GLU A 220 7.89 -28.19 24.07
C GLU A 220 8.83 -27.13 24.64
N ASN A 221 9.38 -26.26 23.83
CA ASN A 221 10.26 -25.17 24.24
C ASN A 221 9.54 -24.15 25.15
N ILE A 222 8.24 -23.91 24.91
CA ILE A 222 7.41 -23.05 25.77
C ILE A 222 7.01 -23.74 27.09
N GLY A 223 7.26 -25.03 27.22
CA GLY A 223 6.99 -25.78 28.48
C GLY A 223 5.65 -26.53 28.49
N TYR A 224 4.92 -26.58 27.39
CA TYR A 224 3.63 -27.26 27.26
C TYR A 224 3.74 -28.76 26.92
N LYS A 225 4.73 -29.47 27.51
CA LYS A 225 5.02 -30.89 27.19
C LYS A 225 3.81 -31.82 27.18
N TYR A 226 2.87 -31.67 28.12
CA TYR A 226 1.69 -32.54 28.24
C TYR A 226 0.60 -32.22 27.22
N THR A 227 0.55 -30.99 26.72
CA THR A 227 -0.47 -30.53 25.77
C THR A 227 0.04 -30.45 24.34
N ALA A 228 1.37 -30.48 24.12
CA ALA A 228 2.00 -30.38 22.81
C ALA A 228 1.36 -31.32 21.77
N LYS A 229 1.21 -32.61 22.09
CA LYS A 229 0.57 -33.57 21.19
C LYS A 229 -0.91 -33.29 20.89
N LYS A 230 -1.64 -32.72 21.84
CA LYS A 230 -3.05 -32.35 21.61
C LYS A 230 -3.15 -31.09 20.76
N LEU A 231 -2.26 -30.14 20.99
CA LEU A 231 -2.16 -28.91 20.20
C LEU A 231 -1.75 -29.24 18.77
N SER A 232 -0.74 -30.09 18.57
CA SER A 232 -0.31 -30.58 17.24
C SER A 232 -1.47 -31.23 16.47
N LYS A 233 -2.25 -32.10 17.13
CA LYS A 233 -3.44 -32.70 16.49
C LYS A 233 -4.51 -31.69 16.11
N LEU A 234 -4.79 -30.70 17.00
CA LEU A 234 -5.71 -29.62 16.69
C LEU A 234 -5.23 -28.82 15.47
N THR A 235 -3.95 -28.47 15.48
CA THR A 235 -3.35 -27.72 14.37
C THR A 235 -3.39 -28.50 13.08
N ALA A 236 -3.16 -29.83 13.11
CA ALA A 236 -3.29 -30.68 11.93
C ALA A 236 -4.69 -30.61 11.30
N HIS A 237 -5.74 -30.70 12.13
CA HIS A 237 -7.11 -30.55 11.60
C HIS A 237 -7.41 -29.14 11.09
N LEU A 238 -6.83 -28.11 11.72
CA LEU A 238 -6.97 -26.73 11.24
C LEU A 238 -6.24 -26.54 9.91
N SER A 239 -5.07 -27.12 9.75
CA SER A 239 -4.32 -27.12 8.49
C SER A 239 -5.10 -27.81 7.37
N GLU A 240 -5.68 -28.98 7.63
CA GLU A 240 -6.55 -29.70 6.71
C GLU A 240 -7.74 -28.83 6.25
N ILE A 241 -8.41 -28.13 7.17
CA ILE A 241 -9.49 -27.20 6.82
C ILE A 241 -9.00 -26.08 5.92
N ILE A 242 -7.85 -25.47 6.21
CA ILE A 242 -7.30 -24.38 5.40
C ILE A 242 -6.99 -24.85 3.98
N GLU A 243 -6.37 -26.03 3.85
CA GLU A 243 -6.05 -26.64 2.56
C GLU A 243 -7.30 -27.02 1.77
N ASP A 244 -8.32 -27.57 2.43
CA ASP A 244 -9.59 -27.96 1.80
C ASP A 244 -10.31 -26.76 1.16
N PHE A 245 -10.27 -25.59 1.80
CA PHE A 245 -10.81 -24.36 1.21
C PHE A 245 -9.99 -23.88 0.02
N ASN A 246 -8.68 -24.07 0.03
CA ASN A 246 -7.73 -23.67 -1.04
C ASN A 246 -7.95 -22.23 -1.56
N LEU A 247 -8.28 -21.31 -0.67
CA LEU A 247 -8.58 -19.92 -1.00
C LEU A 247 -7.45 -18.96 -0.59
N VAL A 248 -6.64 -19.34 0.40
CA VAL A 248 -5.64 -18.46 0.99
C VAL A 248 -4.32 -18.61 0.25
N THR A 249 -3.92 -17.54 -0.39
CA THR A 249 -2.58 -17.34 -0.96
C THR A 249 -2.07 -15.97 -0.53
N PHE A 250 -0.77 -15.77 -0.54
CA PHE A 250 -0.17 -14.49 -0.17
C PHE A 250 0.71 -13.94 -1.28
N GLU A 251 0.64 -12.63 -1.43
CA GLU A 251 1.64 -11.83 -2.14
C GLU A 251 2.63 -11.23 -1.14
N VAL A 252 3.80 -10.86 -1.62
CA VAL A 252 4.86 -10.27 -0.78
C VAL A 252 5.00 -8.79 -1.10
N LEU A 253 5.13 -7.96 -0.05
CA LEU A 253 5.24 -6.52 -0.20
C LEU A 253 6.40 -5.94 0.60
N CYS A 254 7.22 -5.17 -0.10
CA CYS A 254 8.06 -4.12 0.46
C CYS A 254 7.61 -2.78 -0.12
N ILE A 255 7.18 -1.84 0.73
CA ILE A 255 6.64 -0.54 0.27
C ILE A 255 7.71 0.29 -0.45
N ASP A 256 8.98 0.17 -0.03
CA ASP A 256 10.10 0.87 -0.64
C ASP A 256 10.54 0.26 -1.98
N ASP A 257 10.12 -0.97 -2.28
CA ASP A 257 10.41 -1.63 -3.54
C ASP A 257 9.30 -1.38 -4.57
N LYS A 258 9.67 -0.64 -5.61
CA LYS A 258 8.77 -0.32 -6.73
C LYS A 258 8.19 -1.57 -7.40
N ASN A 259 8.99 -2.62 -7.58
CA ASN A 259 8.56 -3.81 -8.31
C ASN A 259 7.47 -4.57 -7.55
N SER A 260 7.61 -4.71 -6.24
CA SER A 260 6.60 -5.35 -5.39
C SER A 260 5.29 -4.56 -5.37
N MET A 261 5.35 -3.21 -5.33
CA MET A 261 4.18 -2.34 -5.42
C MET A 261 3.46 -2.47 -6.76
N VAL A 262 4.21 -2.50 -7.85
CA VAL A 262 3.68 -2.65 -9.21
C VAL A 262 2.99 -4.00 -9.40
N SER A 263 3.61 -5.10 -8.95
CA SER A 263 3.04 -6.44 -9.03
C SER A 263 1.76 -6.55 -8.23
N LEU A 264 1.80 -6.13 -6.97
CA LEU A 264 0.63 -6.14 -6.08
C LEU A 264 -0.52 -5.32 -6.69
N GLN A 265 -0.23 -4.11 -7.19
CA GLN A 265 -1.25 -3.26 -7.77
C GLN A 265 -1.86 -3.85 -9.04
N THR A 266 -1.06 -4.51 -9.88
CA THR A 266 -1.56 -5.24 -11.05
C THR A 266 -2.52 -6.35 -10.67
N LEU A 267 -2.21 -7.10 -9.61
CA LEU A 267 -3.09 -8.15 -9.10
C LEU A 267 -4.41 -7.59 -8.57
N ILE A 268 -4.34 -6.49 -7.80
CA ILE A 268 -5.52 -5.82 -7.26
C ILE A 268 -6.41 -5.25 -8.39
N ASP A 269 -5.80 -4.63 -9.39
CA ASP A 269 -6.53 -4.09 -10.56
C ASP A 269 -7.20 -5.21 -11.38
N LYS A 270 -6.59 -6.38 -11.46
CA LYS A 270 -7.23 -7.58 -12.03
C LYS A 270 -8.41 -8.04 -11.15
N ALA A 271 -8.24 -8.08 -9.83
CA ALA A 271 -9.24 -8.56 -8.89
C ALA A 271 -10.50 -7.68 -8.83
N ASN A 272 -10.35 -6.34 -8.88
CA ASN A 272 -11.46 -5.41 -8.88
C ASN A 272 -12.02 -5.09 -10.30
N GLY A 273 -11.33 -5.56 -11.35
CA GLY A 273 -11.73 -5.35 -12.74
C GLY A 273 -11.38 -3.95 -13.30
N TYR A 274 -10.51 -3.19 -12.65
CA TYR A 274 -10.10 -1.86 -13.09
C TYR A 274 -9.53 -1.86 -14.52
N ILE A 275 -8.75 -2.88 -14.89
CA ILE A 275 -8.15 -3.01 -16.23
C ILE A 275 -9.19 -3.00 -17.36
N PHE A 276 -10.40 -3.47 -17.08
CA PHE A 276 -11.49 -3.55 -18.07
C PHE A 276 -12.40 -2.32 -18.07
N GLY A 277 -12.28 -1.43 -17.07
CA GLY A 277 -13.19 -0.29 -16.85
C GLY A 277 -12.70 1.05 -17.38
N VAL A 278 -11.42 1.17 -17.70
CA VAL A 278 -10.83 2.45 -18.10
C VAL A 278 -10.64 2.49 -19.61
N SER A 279 -11.50 3.21 -20.27
CA SER A 279 -11.31 3.67 -21.65
C SER A 279 -10.73 5.09 -21.67
N GLU A 280 -9.46 5.19 -22.07
CA GLU A 280 -8.92 6.34 -22.79
C GLU A 280 -8.77 7.70 -22.10
N ILE A 281 -8.25 7.88 -20.87
CA ILE A 281 -7.88 9.26 -20.48
C ILE A 281 -6.59 9.29 -19.62
N GLY A 282 -5.53 9.89 -20.14
CA GLY A 282 -4.45 10.49 -19.37
C GLY A 282 -3.32 9.54 -18.91
N GLY A 283 -2.80 9.72 -17.72
CA GLY A 283 -1.66 8.98 -17.17
C GLY A 283 -1.82 7.46 -17.05
N ASP A 284 -3.05 6.96 -16.99
CA ASP A 284 -3.37 5.53 -16.98
C ASP A 284 -3.03 4.81 -18.30
N THR A 285 -2.83 5.52 -19.41
CA THR A 285 -2.41 4.90 -20.67
C THR A 285 -1.03 4.28 -20.56
N ILE A 286 -0.11 4.90 -19.81
CA ILE A 286 1.24 4.38 -19.56
C ILE A 286 1.14 3.11 -18.72
N TRP A 287 0.29 3.11 -17.69
CA TRP A 287 0.07 1.96 -16.82
C TRP A 287 -0.55 0.78 -17.57
N SER A 288 -1.63 1.04 -18.31
CA SER A 288 -2.31 0.01 -19.11
C SER A 288 -1.41 -0.54 -20.23
N GLU A 289 -0.56 0.30 -20.82
CA GLU A 289 0.38 -0.12 -21.85
C GLU A 289 1.51 -0.97 -21.24
N LEU A 290 2.08 -0.61 -20.09
CA LEU A 290 3.05 -1.41 -19.36
C LEU A 290 2.48 -2.78 -18.95
N THR A 291 1.24 -2.82 -18.48
CA THR A 291 0.55 -4.05 -18.11
C THR A 291 0.28 -4.93 -19.35
N ARG A 292 -0.12 -4.31 -20.47
CA ARG A 292 -0.42 -5.02 -21.74
C ARG A 292 0.84 -5.55 -22.42
N GLN A 293 1.96 -4.86 -22.34
CA GLN A 293 3.22 -5.28 -22.92
C GLN A 293 3.92 -6.42 -22.16
N GLY A 294 3.35 -6.85 -21.01
CA GLY A 294 3.93 -7.90 -20.20
C GLY A 294 5.32 -7.57 -19.64
N ILE A 295 5.66 -6.27 -19.60
CA ILE A 295 6.92 -5.77 -19.05
C ILE A 295 6.96 -5.96 -17.53
N MET A 296 5.80 -6.19 -16.92
CA MET A 296 5.70 -6.64 -15.54
C MET A 296 6.02 -8.13 -15.50
N ASN A 297 7.29 -8.42 -15.27
CA ASN A 297 7.69 -9.76 -14.89
C ASN A 297 6.88 -10.12 -13.63
N GLU A 298 6.18 -11.26 -13.68
CA GLU A 298 5.67 -11.87 -12.47
C GLU A 298 6.86 -11.91 -11.49
N LEU A 299 6.68 -11.30 -10.31
CA LEU A 299 7.72 -11.33 -9.28
C LEU A 299 8.04 -12.79 -9.01
N ASN A 300 9.23 -13.21 -9.38
CA ASN A 300 9.67 -14.55 -9.07
C ASN A 300 9.98 -14.60 -7.56
N MET A 301 9.31 -15.46 -6.81
CA MET A 301 9.52 -15.61 -5.36
C MET A 301 10.97 -15.95 -5.03
N VAL A 302 11.69 -16.57 -5.96
CA VAL A 302 13.13 -16.85 -5.83
C VAL A 302 13.93 -15.56 -5.78
N ASP A 303 13.61 -14.60 -6.64
CA ASP A 303 14.31 -13.30 -6.69
C ASP A 303 14.03 -12.47 -5.43
N ILE A 304 12.80 -12.55 -4.91
CA ILE A 304 12.39 -11.89 -3.66
C ILE A 304 13.14 -12.50 -2.47
N GLN A 305 13.20 -13.82 -2.39
CA GLN A 305 13.94 -14.51 -1.35
C GLN A 305 15.43 -14.14 -1.38
N GLU A 306 16.04 -14.18 -2.56
CA GLU A 306 17.44 -13.80 -2.75
C GLU A 306 17.69 -12.34 -2.34
N ARG A 307 16.82 -11.41 -2.80
CA ARG A 307 16.95 -9.98 -2.51
C ARG A 307 16.80 -9.64 -1.02
N TRP A 308 15.81 -10.21 -0.33
CA TRP A 308 15.42 -9.77 1.00
C TRP A 308 15.88 -10.67 2.14
N ILE A 309 16.20 -11.94 1.85
CA ILE A 309 16.56 -12.93 2.88
C ILE A 309 18.01 -13.35 2.72
N ASP A 310 18.39 -13.88 1.55
CA ASP A 310 19.68 -14.54 1.37
C ASP A 310 20.83 -13.52 1.22
N ASN A 311 20.69 -12.54 0.34
CA ASN A 311 21.75 -11.61 -0.08
C ASN A 311 21.42 -10.12 0.16
N LYS A 312 20.54 -9.81 1.12
CA LYS A 312 20.09 -8.44 1.40
C LYS A 312 21.22 -7.42 1.47
N ASP A 313 22.29 -7.73 2.22
CA ASP A 313 23.41 -6.81 2.45
C ASP A 313 24.20 -6.47 1.17
N GLU A 314 24.22 -7.37 0.20
CA GLU A 314 24.89 -7.15 -1.09
C GLU A 314 24.06 -6.25 -1.99
N TYR A 315 22.76 -6.53 -2.10
CA TYR A 315 21.82 -5.71 -2.86
C TYR A 315 21.70 -4.29 -2.31
N ASP A 316 21.64 -4.13 -0.97
CA ASP A 316 21.58 -2.81 -0.34
C ASP A 316 22.83 -1.97 -0.66
N LYS A 317 24.02 -2.58 -0.68
CA LYS A 317 25.25 -1.90 -1.08
C LYS A 317 25.27 -1.51 -2.57
N GLU A 318 24.70 -2.35 -3.42
CA GLU A 318 24.59 -2.03 -4.85
C GLU A 318 23.59 -0.90 -5.10
N GLU A 319 22.46 -0.90 -4.41
CA GLU A 319 21.45 0.17 -4.50
C GLU A 319 22.02 1.50 -3.98
N GLU A 320 22.74 1.48 -2.87
CA GLU A 320 23.39 2.67 -2.33
C GLU A 320 24.42 3.22 -3.32
N LYS A 321 25.21 2.35 -3.98
CA LYS A 321 26.10 2.75 -5.05
C LYS A 321 25.37 3.42 -6.20
N LYS A 322 24.31 2.77 -6.72
CA LYS A 322 23.51 3.31 -7.82
C LYS A 322 22.86 4.65 -7.45
N ARG A 323 22.38 4.77 -6.21
CA ARG A 323 21.83 6.03 -5.68
C ARG A 323 22.85 7.15 -5.63
N LEU A 324 24.05 6.87 -5.15
CA LEU A 324 25.16 7.83 -5.12
C LEU A 324 25.62 8.24 -6.52
N GLU A 325 25.65 7.31 -7.46
CA GLU A 325 25.96 7.60 -8.87
C GLU A 325 24.89 8.47 -9.53
N ALA A 326 23.60 8.18 -9.27
CA ALA A 326 22.48 8.97 -9.77
C ALA A 326 22.49 10.40 -9.21
N ILE A 327 22.80 10.58 -7.91
CA ILE A 327 22.95 11.90 -7.29
C ILE A 327 24.10 12.68 -7.96
N LYS A 328 25.26 12.04 -8.17
CA LYS A 328 26.40 12.67 -8.85
C LYS A 328 26.08 13.07 -10.29
N GLN A 329 25.35 12.22 -11.01
CA GLN A 329 24.91 12.53 -12.37
C GLN A 329 23.95 13.72 -12.39
N LYS A 330 23.02 13.78 -11.43
CA LYS A 330 22.08 14.89 -11.29
C LYS A 330 22.81 16.19 -10.97
N GLU A 331 23.77 16.17 -10.03
CA GLU A 331 24.60 17.33 -9.70
C GLU A 331 25.47 17.82 -10.89
N LEU A 332 25.91 16.89 -11.74
CA LEU A 332 26.64 17.24 -12.97
C LEU A 332 25.73 17.90 -13.99
N LEU A 333 24.53 17.36 -14.20
CA LEU A 333 23.51 17.94 -15.08
C LEU A 333 23.08 19.34 -14.61
N ASP A 334 22.82 19.50 -13.33
CA ASP A 334 22.46 20.81 -12.73
C ASP A 334 23.61 21.85 -12.89
N LYS A 335 24.87 21.41 -12.82
CA LYS A 335 26.03 22.27 -13.11
C LYS A 335 26.13 22.65 -14.58
N GLU A 336 25.86 21.71 -15.49
CA GLU A 336 25.88 21.96 -16.94
C GLU A 336 24.74 22.92 -17.34
N VAL A 337 23.54 22.78 -16.75
CA VAL A 337 22.42 23.70 -16.98
C VAL A 337 22.76 25.10 -16.48
N ASN A 338 23.31 25.23 -15.26
CA ASN A 338 23.73 26.52 -14.71
C ASN A 338 24.86 27.19 -15.52
N ILE A 339 25.76 26.41 -16.13
CA ILE A 339 26.81 26.95 -17.01
C ILE A 339 26.20 27.42 -18.35
N GLN A 340 25.17 26.74 -18.86
CA GLN A 340 24.48 27.17 -20.08
C GLN A 340 23.64 28.43 -19.84
N GLU A 341 22.93 28.56 -18.70
CA GLU A 341 22.18 29.77 -18.34
C GLU A 341 23.12 30.98 -18.14
N ASN A 342 24.24 30.82 -17.45
CA ASN A 342 25.23 31.89 -17.30
C ASN A 342 25.93 32.29 -18.60
N ASN A 343 26.04 31.38 -19.58
CA ASN A 343 26.60 31.70 -20.89
C ASN A 343 25.59 32.37 -21.84
N THR A 344 24.27 32.17 -21.64
CA THR A 344 23.22 32.86 -22.39
C THR A 344 23.04 34.28 -21.88
N ASP A 345 23.00 34.49 -20.57
CA ASP A 345 22.89 35.86 -19.98
C ASP A 345 24.12 36.71 -20.31
N GLY A 346 25.33 36.16 -20.31
CA GLY A 346 26.56 36.89 -20.69
C GLY A 346 26.61 37.28 -22.16
N ASN A 347 25.95 36.57 -23.06
CA ASN A 347 25.91 36.90 -24.49
C ASN A 347 24.83 37.97 -24.79
N GLU A 348 23.71 37.97 -24.12
CA GLU A 348 22.67 39.00 -24.32
C GLU A 348 23.12 40.38 -23.85
N ASP A 349 23.77 40.49 -22.71
CA ASP A 349 24.27 41.78 -22.20
C ASP A 349 25.38 42.38 -23.08
N ASP A 350 26.25 41.53 -23.65
CA ASP A 350 27.27 41.97 -24.58
C ASP A 350 26.68 42.40 -25.95
N GLU A 351 25.64 41.75 -26.40
CA GLU A 351 24.95 42.08 -27.65
C GLU A 351 24.14 43.36 -27.54
N TRP A 352 23.45 43.58 -26.43
CA TRP A 352 22.78 44.85 -26.10
C TRP A 352 23.77 45.98 -25.93
N GLY A 353 24.92 45.77 -25.33
CA GLY A 353 26.00 46.75 -25.20
C GLY A 353 26.58 47.19 -26.56
N ARG A 354 26.67 46.28 -27.55
CA ARG A 354 27.07 46.59 -28.89
C ARG A 354 26.02 47.39 -29.66
N ILE A 355 24.74 46.98 -29.58
CA ILE A 355 23.63 47.65 -30.23
C ILE A 355 23.48 49.10 -29.68
N MET A 356 23.61 49.32 -28.39
CA MET A 356 23.57 50.68 -27.77
C MET A 356 24.73 51.55 -28.26
N LYS A 357 25.96 51.05 -28.35
CA LYS A 357 27.11 51.81 -28.87
C LYS A 357 26.95 52.15 -30.34
N ASP A 358 26.43 51.26 -31.16
CA ASP A 358 26.17 51.53 -32.57
C ASP A 358 25.04 52.58 -32.75
N TRP A 359 24.02 52.57 -31.88
CA TRP A 359 22.96 53.57 -31.88
C TRP A 359 23.44 54.95 -31.43
N GLU A 360 24.30 55.06 -30.40
CA GLU A 360 24.95 56.29 -30.00
C GLU A 360 25.86 56.86 -31.09
N ASN A 361 26.62 56.02 -31.75
CA ASN A 361 27.50 56.44 -32.88
C ASN A 361 26.68 56.94 -34.10
N ALA A 362 25.51 56.35 -34.36
CA ALA A 362 24.63 56.76 -35.45
C ALA A 362 23.95 58.08 -35.16
N THR A 363 23.48 58.31 -33.92
CA THR A 363 22.83 59.57 -33.50
C THR A 363 23.81 60.71 -33.33
N GLY A 364 25.06 60.44 -32.87
CA GLY A 364 26.13 61.47 -32.79
C GLY A 364 26.57 61.99 -34.13
N LYS A 365 26.50 61.21 -35.20
CA LYS A 365 26.83 61.66 -36.57
C LYS A 365 25.76 62.53 -37.21
N VAL A 366 24.50 62.44 -36.77
CA VAL A 366 23.38 63.27 -37.25
C VAL A 366 23.43 64.65 -36.62
N ALA A 367 23.97 64.79 -35.39
CA ALA A 367 24.10 66.08 -34.71
C ALA A 367 25.26 66.93 -35.24
N SER A 368 26.26 66.33 -35.94
CA SER A 368 27.42 67.05 -36.51
C SER A 368 27.25 67.45 -37.98
N ALA A 369 26.16 67.00 -38.63
CA ALA A 369 25.87 67.32 -40.05
C ALA A 369 24.89 68.52 -40.22
N ASN A 370 24.43 69.10 -39.09
CA ASN A 370 23.54 70.26 -39.08
C ASN A 370 24.14 71.49 -38.38
N LYS A 371 25.48 71.71 -38.57
CA LYS A 371 26.13 72.98 -38.29
C LYS A 371 26.82 73.52 -39.49
#